data_707d9170ccd537f1b6bb005fd4442781
#
_entry.id   707d9170ccd537f1b6bb005fd4442781
#
_cell.length_a   1.000
_cell.length_b   1.000
_cell.length_c   1.000
_cell.angle_alpha   90.00
_cell.angle_beta   90.00
_cell.angle_gamma   90.00
#
_symmetry.space_group_name_H-M   'P 1'
#
loop_
_entity.id
_entity.type
_entity.pdbx_description
1 polymer ?
#
loop_
_entity_poly.entity_id
_entity_poly.type
_entity_poly.pdbx_seq_one_letter_code
_entity_poly.pdbx_strand_id
1 'polypeptide(L)'
;MKTIRVRVQQPGGLHLREATRLARLAQRFHSRILLRLGTRLADARSVLSLLILSAGLGAALDVEATGLDEVEAVQAVGQFFADSPDAPESP
;
A
#
# COMPACT_ATOMS: atom_id res chain seq x y z
N MET A 1 9.62 11.89 -8.09
CA MET A 1 8.42 11.18 -7.64
C MET A 1 8.10 10.04 -8.58
N LYS A 2 7.80 8.89 -8.04
CA LYS A 2 7.35 7.74 -8.82
C LYS A 2 5.91 7.42 -8.46
N THR A 3 5.12 7.05 -9.45
CA THR A 3 3.70 6.72 -9.27
C THR A 3 3.39 5.43 -9.99
N ILE A 4 2.68 4.53 -9.32
CA ILE A 4 2.15 3.32 -9.95
C ILE A 4 0.68 3.19 -9.59
N ARG A 5 -0.07 2.45 -10.38
CA ARG A 5 -1.44 2.10 -10.05
C ARG A 5 -1.52 0.64 -9.63
N VAL A 6 -2.20 0.38 -8.53
CA VAL A 6 -2.42 -0.95 -8.00
C VAL A 6 -3.90 -1.18 -7.77
N ARG A 7 -4.28 -2.44 -7.61
CA ARG A 7 -5.67 -2.80 -7.30
C ARG A 7 -5.67 -3.64 -6.03
N VAL A 8 -6.57 -3.32 -5.12
CA VAL A 8 -6.69 -4.06 -3.86
C VAL A 8 -7.23 -5.46 -4.17
N GLN A 9 -6.48 -6.49 -3.81
CA GLN A 9 -6.85 -7.89 -4.00
C GLN A 9 -7.15 -8.60 -2.68
N GLN A 10 -6.93 -7.94 -1.57
CA GLN A 10 -7.19 -8.49 -0.25
C GLN A 10 -8.70 -8.60 -0.03
N PRO A 11 -9.23 -9.77 0.35
CA PRO A 11 -10.68 -10.01 0.40
C PRO A 11 -11.46 -9.03 1.28
N GLY A 12 -10.90 -8.60 2.38
CA GLY A 12 -11.51 -7.63 3.26
C GLY A 12 -11.09 -6.19 3.01
N GLY A 13 -10.33 -5.94 1.92
CA GLY A 13 -9.73 -4.65 1.69
C GLY A 13 -8.55 -4.40 2.64
N LEU A 14 -8.22 -3.13 2.84
CA LEU A 14 -7.13 -2.76 3.75
C LEU A 14 -7.66 -2.61 5.17
N HIS A 15 -7.97 -3.73 5.82
CA HIS A 15 -8.34 -3.70 7.23
C HIS A 15 -7.08 -3.81 8.11
N LEU A 16 -7.26 -3.94 9.41
CA LEU A 16 -6.17 -3.77 10.37
C LEU A 16 -4.93 -4.62 10.06
N ARG A 17 -5.13 -5.88 9.72
CA ARG A 17 -4.01 -6.78 9.42
C ARG A 17 -3.20 -6.30 8.24
N GLU A 18 -3.87 -5.99 7.13
CA GLU A 18 -3.23 -5.55 5.90
C GLU A 18 -2.61 -4.17 6.07
N ALA A 19 -3.32 -3.26 6.73
CA ALA A 19 -2.81 -1.92 7.00
C ALA A 19 -1.53 -1.97 7.85
N THR A 20 -1.50 -2.84 8.85
CA THR A 20 -0.32 -3.00 9.70
C THR A 20 0.87 -3.52 8.89
N ARG A 21 0.64 -4.51 8.04
CA ARG A 21 1.70 -5.10 7.20
C ARG A 21 2.23 -4.06 6.22
N LEU A 22 1.34 -3.33 5.58
CA LEU A 22 1.74 -2.30 4.62
C LEU A 22 2.51 -1.17 5.30
N ALA A 23 2.03 -0.72 6.47
CA ALA A 23 2.72 0.34 7.20
C ALA A 23 4.13 -0.08 7.60
N ARG A 24 4.31 -1.31 8.06
CA ARG A 24 5.64 -1.83 8.38
C ARG A 24 6.55 -1.86 7.17
N LEU A 25 6.02 -2.28 6.03
CA LEU A 25 6.78 -2.28 4.78
C LEU A 25 7.20 -0.86 4.40
N ALA A 26 6.26 0.08 4.44
CA ALA A 26 6.51 1.47 4.06
C ALA A 26 7.55 2.13 4.96
N GLN A 27 7.58 1.77 6.24
CA GLN A 27 8.51 2.34 7.20
C GLN A 27 9.97 1.93 6.96
N ARG A 28 10.21 0.94 6.10
CA ARG A 28 11.57 0.53 5.73
C ARG A 28 12.24 1.50 4.78
N PHE A 29 11.46 2.36 4.13
CA PHE A 29 11.97 3.24 3.09
C PHE A 29 12.15 4.66 3.60
N HIS A 30 13.06 5.39 2.96
CA HIS A 30 13.32 6.79 3.27
C HIS A 30 12.45 7.72 2.43
N SER A 31 11.58 7.15 1.61
CA SER A 31 10.66 7.91 0.77
C SER A 31 9.34 8.12 1.47
N ARG A 32 8.69 9.23 1.16
CA ARG A 32 7.31 9.46 1.51
C ARG A 32 6.46 8.62 0.56
N ILE A 33 5.54 7.85 1.10
CA ILE A 33 4.68 6.97 0.32
C ILE A 33 3.23 7.31 0.62
N LEU A 34 2.50 7.71 -0.42
CA LEU A 34 1.08 8.07 -0.30
C LEU A 34 0.24 7.13 -1.15
N LEU A 35 -0.93 6.77 -0.64
CA LEU A 35 -1.95 6.07 -1.40
C LEU A 35 -3.10 7.02 -1.68
N ARG A 36 -3.53 7.07 -2.93
CA ARG A 36 -4.64 7.92 -3.36
C ARG A 36 -5.80 7.06 -3.83
N LEU A 37 -6.97 7.28 -3.25
CA LEU A 37 -8.22 6.65 -3.65
C LEU A 37 -9.22 7.77 -3.99
N GLY A 38 -9.37 8.06 -5.28
CA GLY A 38 -10.16 9.20 -5.69
C GLY A 38 -9.57 10.50 -5.16
N THR A 39 -10.32 11.21 -4.33
CA THR A 39 -9.86 12.45 -3.70
C THR A 39 -9.25 12.22 -2.32
N ARG A 40 -9.26 10.99 -1.82
CA ARG A 40 -8.74 10.66 -0.49
C ARG A 40 -7.28 10.23 -0.57
N LEU A 41 -6.51 10.65 0.42
CA LEU A 41 -5.09 10.34 0.53
C LEU A 41 -4.81 9.65 1.86
N ALA A 42 -3.87 8.73 1.86
CA ALA A 42 -3.38 8.10 3.07
C ALA A 42 -1.86 8.06 3.06
N ASP A 43 -1.27 8.27 4.23
CA ASP A 43 0.15 8.05 4.44
C ASP A 43 0.35 6.55 4.66
N ALA A 44 1.09 5.91 3.77
CA ALA A 44 1.29 4.46 3.84
C ALA A 44 2.05 4.01 5.08
N ARG A 45 2.72 4.93 5.78
CA ARG A 45 3.46 4.63 7.01
C ARG A 45 2.58 4.67 8.26
N SER A 46 1.33 5.08 8.12
CA SER A 46 0.40 5.21 9.23
C SER A 46 -0.74 4.22 9.11
N VAL A 47 -0.82 3.28 10.06
CA VAL A 47 -1.91 2.31 10.10
C VAL A 47 -3.26 3.01 10.16
N LEU A 48 -3.38 4.03 11.00
CA LEU A 48 -4.64 4.78 11.14
C LEU A 48 -5.04 5.45 9.83
N SER A 49 -4.08 6.06 9.14
CA SER A 49 -4.34 6.71 7.86
C SER A 49 -4.87 5.72 6.83
N LEU A 50 -4.26 4.53 6.78
CA LEU A 50 -4.68 3.47 5.87
C LEU A 50 -6.09 2.96 6.19
N LEU A 51 -6.42 2.83 7.48
CA LEU A 51 -7.75 2.40 7.89
C LEU A 51 -8.81 3.44 7.51
N ILE A 52 -8.49 4.72 7.71
CA ILE A 52 -9.41 5.81 7.34
C ILE A 52 -9.62 5.87 5.84
N LEU A 53 -8.61 5.53 5.04
CA LEU A 53 -8.75 5.49 3.57
C LEU A 53 -9.85 4.53 3.14
N SER A 54 -10.03 3.43 3.87
CA SER A 54 -11.12 2.46 3.67
C SER A 54 -11.14 1.86 2.26
N ALA A 55 -9.97 1.51 1.72
CA ALA A 55 -9.89 0.91 0.39
C ALA A 55 -10.40 -0.53 0.44
N GLY A 56 -11.47 -0.81 -0.31
CA GLY A 56 -12.08 -2.12 -0.36
C GLY A 56 -11.54 -2.98 -1.50
N LEU A 57 -11.96 -4.23 -1.53
CA LEU A 57 -11.58 -5.17 -2.58
C LEU A 57 -11.93 -4.59 -3.96
N GLY A 58 -10.98 -4.65 -4.88
CA GLY A 58 -11.16 -4.17 -6.23
C GLY A 58 -10.87 -2.69 -6.43
N ALA A 59 -10.65 -1.93 -5.35
CA ALA A 59 -10.37 -0.51 -5.46
C ALA A 59 -9.04 -0.27 -6.18
N ALA A 60 -9.02 0.70 -7.08
CA ALA A 60 -7.81 1.13 -7.76
C ALA A 60 -7.16 2.25 -6.95
N LEU A 61 -5.89 2.07 -6.61
CA LEU A 61 -5.13 3.05 -5.84
C LEU A 61 -3.96 3.54 -6.66
N ASP A 62 -3.68 4.84 -6.56
CA ASP A 62 -2.42 5.39 -7.05
C ASP A 62 -1.44 5.42 -5.88
N VAL A 63 -0.27 4.82 -6.09
CA VAL A 63 0.80 4.81 -5.09
C VAL A 63 1.85 5.82 -5.56
N GLU A 64 2.13 6.81 -4.71
CA GLU A 64 3.08 7.87 -5.01
C GLU A 64 4.20 7.82 -3.99
N ALA A 65 5.44 7.70 -4.47
CA ALA A 65 6.60 7.70 -3.59
C ALA A 65 7.56 8.81 -4.01
N THR A 66 8.07 9.54 -3.04
CA THR A 66 9.01 10.64 -3.25
C THR A 66 10.14 10.54 -2.23
N GLY A 67 11.37 10.43 -2.72
CA GLY A 67 12.54 10.35 -1.85
C GLY A 67 13.69 9.60 -2.49
N LEU A 68 14.72 9.34 -1.69
CA LEU A 68 15.95 8.73 -2.17
C LEU A 68 15.73 7.34 -2.76
N ASP A 69 14.85 6.55 -2.17
CA ASP A 69 14.58 5.18 -2.57
C ASP A 69 13.17 5.02 -3.16
N GLU A 70 12.69 6.06 -3.85
CA GLU A 70 11.31 6.05 -4.36
C GLU A 70 11.04 4.93 -5.35
N VAL A 71 12.03 4.52 -6.16
CA VAL A 71 11.85 3.42 -7.12
C VAL A 71 11.65 2.11 -6.37
N GLU A 72 12.52 1.83 -5.42
CA GLU A 72 12.42 0.61 -4.61
C GLU A 72 11.14 0.61 -3.79
N ALA A 73 10.74 1.77 -3.30
CA ALA A 73 9.52 1.92 -2.50
C ALA A 73 8.26 1.57 -3.30
N VAL A 74 8.10 2.13 -4.52
CA VAL A 74 6.92 1.81 -5.33
C VAL A 74 6.92 0.34 -5.76
N GLN A 75 8.09 -0.23 -6.03
CA GLN A 75 8.18 -1.64 -6.39
C GLN A 75 7.74 -2.53 -5.24
N ALA A 76 8.18 -2.22 -4.03
CA ALA A 76 7.82 -3.01 -2.85
C ALA A 76 6.32 -2.91 -2.54
N VAL A 77 5.75 -1.71 -2.63
CA VAL A 77 4.32 -1.52 -2.40
C VAL A 77 3.51 -2.19 -3.52
N GLY A 78 3.97 -2.07 -4.76
CA GLY A 78 3.34 -2.76 -5.88
C GLY A 78 3.30 -4.26 -5.67
N GLN A 79 4.38 -4.85 -5.19
CA GLN A 79 4.45 -6.28 -4.90
C GLN A 79 3.49 -6.66 -3.77
N PHE A 80 3.39 -5.83 -2.74
CA PHE A 80 2.45 -6.05 -1.65
C PHE A 80 1.02 -6.22 -2.18
N PHE A 81 0.58 -5.35 -3.09
CA PHE A 81 -0.76 -5.42 -3.64
C PHE A 81 -0.92 -6.51 -4.70
N ALA A 82 0.17 -6.92 -5.35
CA ALA A 82 0.14 -7.98 -6.34
C ALA A 82 0.10 -9.37 -5.71
N ASP A 83 0.56 -9.50 -4.46
CA ASP A 83 0.57 -10.80 -3.79
C ASP A 83 -0.85 -11.27 -3.53
N SER A 84 -1.13 -12.53 -3.88
CA SER A 84 -2.42 -13.11 -3.61
C SER A 84 -2.56 -13.37 -2.10
N PRO A 85 -3.63 -12.87 -1.48
CA PRO A 85 -3.86 -13.15 -0.07
C PRO A 85 -4.12 -14.62 0.22
N ASP A 86 -4.50 -15.39 -0.79
CA ASP A 86 -4.76 -16.82 -0.68
C ASP A 86 -3.53 -17.65 -1.01
N ALA A 87 -2.42 -17.02 -1.43
CA ALA A 87 -1.19 -17.76 -1.66
C ALA A 87 -0.74 -18.35 -0.33
N PRO A 88 -0.44 -19.66 -0.31
CA PRO A 88 0.06 -20.25 0.94
C PRO A 88 1.34 -19.50 1.31
N GLU A 89 1.39 -19.04 2.56
CA GLU A 89 2.61 -18.46 3.06
C GLU A 89 3.67 -19.54 2.96
N SER A 90 4.81 -19.18 2.39
CA SER A 90 5.91 -20.10 2.32
C SER A 90 6.22 -20.56 3.73
N PRO A 91 6.32 -21.85 3.94
CA PRO A 91 6.69 -22.35 5.24
C PRO A 91 8.08 -21.87 5.64
#